data_dad06aded5daa04f3476d0ecaa94165e
#
_entry.id   dad06aded5daa04f3476d0ecaa94165e
#
_cell.length_a   1.000
_cell.length_b   1.000
_cell.length_c   1.000
_cell.angle_alpha   90.00
_cell.angle_beta   90.00
_cell.angle_gamma   90.00
#
_symmetry.space_group_name_H-M   'P 1'
#
loop_
_entity.id
_entity.type
_entity.pdbx_description
1 polymer ?
#
loop_
_entity_poly.entity_id
_entity_poly.type
_entity_poly.pdbx_seq_one_letter_code
_entity_poly.pdbx_strand_id
1 'polypeptide(L)'
;MNLEQKIEAILFFKGEPVSLKKLQDILSAQAGLKVSKEEIQETILNLKTSLENRGVALIENNEEITLGTAPELSALIEDLQKEELNKDLSKASLETLSIILYKNGVSRAEIDYIRGVNSSFTLRALSVRGLVEKTTDAKDNRKYIYKPSFELLSFMGVKSVEELPDYAEVNNSIDVAAKNLEEELKEENKNEKY
;
A
#
# COMPACT_ATOMS: atom_id res chain seq x y z
N MET A 1 -18.32 18.72 -7.04
CA MET A 1 -17.30 17.81 -7.57
C MET A 1 -17.97 16.79 -8.46
N ASN A 2 -17.52 16.66 -9.69
CA ASN A 2 -18.04 15.70 -10.65
C ASN A 2 -17.50 14.27 -10.38
N LEU A 3 -18.00 13.26 -11.10
CA LEU A 3 -17.60 11.87 -10.91
C LEU A 3 -16.12 11.65 -11.24
N GLU A 4 -15.60 12.31 -12.28
CA GLU A 4 -14.21 12.26 -12.72
C GLU A 4 -13.24 12.68 -11.58
N GLN A 5 -13.48 13.82 -10.94
CA GLN A 5 -12.67 14.30 -9.82
C GLN A 5 -12.69 13.36 -8.60
N LYS A 6 -13.82 12.67 -8.37
CA LYS A 6 -13.92 11.69 -7.29
C LYS A 6 -13.12 10.43 -7.61
N ILE A 7 -13.19 9.95 -8.85
CA ILE A 7 -12.42 8.80 -9.31
C ILE A 7 -10.93 9.11 -9.24
N GLU A 8 -10.48 10.25 -9.75
CA GLU A 8 -9.11 10.71 -9.68
C GLU A 8 -8.60 10.75 -8.22
N ALA A 9 -9.36 11.36 -7.32
CA ALA A 9 -9.00 11.43 -5.90
C ALA A 9 -8.90 10.04 -5.25
N ILE A 10 -9.82 9.12 -5.56
CA ILE A 10 -9.78 7.74 -5.04
C ILE A 10 -8.52 7.02 -5.53
N LEU A 11 -8.21 7.09 -6.83
CA LEU A 11 -7.03 6.45 -7.41
C LEU A 11 -5.74 7.03 -6.82
N PHE A 12 -5.67 8.35 -6.70
CA PHE A 12 -4.54 9.04 -6.07
C PHE A 12 -4.35 8.60 -4.61
N PHE A 13 -5.43 8.61 -3.83
CA PHE A 13 -5.40 8.19 -2.42
C PHE A 13 -5.01 6.71 -2.24
N LYS A 14 -5.48 5.85 -3.13
CA LYS A 14 -5.17 4.41 -3.06
C LYS A 14 -3.71 4.12 -3.39
N GLY A 15 -3.13 4.80 -4.38
CA GLY A 15 -1.75 4.58 -4.80
C GLY A 15 -1.43 3.15 -5.24
N GLU A 16 -2.46 2.35 -5.51
CA GLU A 16 -2.38 0.95 -5.95
C GLU A 16 -3.50 0.67 -6.98
N PRO A 17 -3.39 -0.39 -7.81
CA PRO A 17 -4.44 -0.76 -8.74
C PRO A 17 -5.77 -1.02 -8.04
N VAL A 18 -6.84 -0.48 -8.61
CA VAL A 18 -8.22 -0.61 -8.11
C VAL A 18 -9.08 -1.21 -9.20
N SER A 19 -9.80 -2.30 -8.89
CA SER A 19 -10.75 -2.88 -9.83
C SER A 19 -11.98 -1.99 -10.00
N LEU A 20 -12.61 -2.02 -11.19
CA LEU A 20 -13.82 -1.27 -11.48
C LEU A 20 -14.93 -1.56 -10.47
N LYS A 21 -15.07 -2.82 -10.06
CA LYS A 21 -16.04 -3.24 -9.05
C LYS A 21 -15.75 -2.57 -7.70
N LYS A 22 -14.49 -2.58 -7.24
CA LYS A 22 -14.09 -1.95 -5.98
C LYS A 22 -14.28 -0.44 -6.02
N LEU A 23 -14.04 0.18 -7.17
CA LEU A 23 -14.30 1.60 -7.38
C LEU A 23 -15.78 1.92 -7.25
N GLN A 24 -16.67 1.12 -7.87
CA GLN A 24 -18.11 1.24 -7.75
C GLN A 24 -18.59 1.07 -6.31
N ASP A 25 -18.05 0.10 -5.57
CA ASP A 25 -18.38 -0.13 -4.16
C ASP A 25 -18.00 1.07 -3.30
N ILE A 26 -16.80 1.66 -3.52
CA ILE A 26 -16.34 2.86 -2.80
C ILE A 26 -17.24 4.07 -3.09
N LEU A 27 -17.57 4.30 -4.36
CA LEU A 27 -18.45 5.40 -4.76
C LEU A 27 -19.85 5.27 -4.18
N SER A 28 -20.36 4.04 -4.11
CA SER A 28 -21.69 3.76 -3.54
C SER A 28 -21.70 3.92 -2.02
N ALA A 29 -20.70 3.36 -1.33
CA ALA A 29 -20.66 3.32 0.13
C ALA A 29 -20.31 4.69 0.76
N GLN A 30 -19.32 5.40 0.19
CA GLN A 30 -18.77 6.60 0.80
C GLN A 30 -19.27 7.90 0.19
N ALA A 31 -19.67 7.90 -1.08
CA ALA A 31 -20.20 9.08 -1.76
C ALA A 31 -21.72 9.05 -1.95
N GLY A 32 -22.39 7.97 -1.54
CA GLY A 32 -23.84 7.79 -1.70
C GLY A 32 -24.30 7.78 -3.17
N LEU A 33 -23.39 7.51 -4.10
CA LEU A 33 -23.65 7.58 -5.55
C LEU A 33 -24.01 6.20 -6.07
N LYS A 34 -25.20 6.08 -6.64
CA LYS A 34 -25.57 4.92 -7.49
C LYS A 34 -25.02 5.17 -8.88
N VAL A 35 -23.85 4.64 -9.17
CA VAL A 35 -23.17 4.79 -10.47
C VAL A 35 -23.14 3.43 -11.17
N SER A 36 -23.54 3.39 -12.43
CA SER A 36 -23.46 2.19 -13.25
C SER A 36 -22.02 1.87 -13.68
N LYS A 37 -21.77 0.63 -14.12
CA LYS A 37 -20.44 0.25 -14.62
C LYS A 37 -20.09 1.05 -15.88
N GLU A 38 -21.06 1.30 -16.72
CA GLU A 38 -20.96 2.05 -17.98
C GLU A 38 -20.56 3.50 -17.72
N GLU A 39 -21.19 4.16 -16.74
CA GLU A 39 -20.87 5.54 -16.36
C GLU A 39 -19.44 5.66 -15.79
N ILE A 40 -18.99 4.65 -15.03
CA ILE A 40 -17.62 4.60 -14.54
C ILE A 40 -16.65 4.46 -15.72
N GLN A 41 -16.90 3.56 -16.66
CA GLN A 41 -16.04 3.35 -17.84
C GLN A 41 -15.96 4.60 -18.72
N GLU A 42 -17.07 5.28 -18.99
CA GLU A 42 -17.10 6.55 -19.72
C GLU A 42 -16.30 7.63 -18.98
N THR A 43 -16.47 7.72 -17.67
CA THR A 43 -15.73 8.69 -16.85
C THR A 43 -14.22 8.39 -16.84
N ILE A 44 -13.82 7.12 -16.82
CA ILE A 44 -12.42 6.71 -16.92
C ILE A 44 -11.82 7.13 -18.27
N LEU A 45 -12.56 6.97 -19.36
CA LEU A 45 -12.11 7.41 -20.67
C LEU A 45 -11.92 8.95 -20.72
N ASN A 46 -12.84 9.70 -20.13
CA ASN A 46 -12.72 11.15 -20.02
C ASN A 46 -11.53 11.55 -19.17
N LEU A 47 -11.34 10.90 -18.01
CA LEU A 47 -10.17 11.13 -17.15
C LEU A 47 -8.86 10.83 -17.88
N LYS A 48 -8.79 9.73 -18.64
CA LYS A 48 -7.63 9.38 -19.45
C LYS A 48 -7.29 10.48 -20.47
N THR A 49 -8.29 11.00 -21.15
CA THR A 49 -8.14 12.11 -22.09
C THR A 49 -7.72 13.41 -21.39
N SER A 50 -8.28 13.70 -20.21
CA SER A 50 -7.92 14.91 -19.44
C SER A 50 -6.49 14.86 -18.87
N LEU A 51 -5.92 13.67 -18.75
CA LEU A 51 -4.54 13.46 -18.31
C LEU A 51 -3.53 13.44 -19.48
N GLU A 52 -3.96 13.54 -20.73
CA GLU A 52 -3.07 13.65 -21.89
C GLU A 52 -2.15 14.89 -21.74
N ASN A 53 -0.87 14.70 -22.10
CA ASN A 53 0.18 15.72 -21.98
C ASN A 53 0.43 16.21 -20.53
N ARG A 54 0.09 15.40 -19.53
CA ARG A 54 0.40 15.67 -18.12
C ARG A 54 1.49 14.73 -17.62
N GLY A 55 2.10 15.07 -16.48
CA GLY A 55 3.11 14.23 -15.85
C GLY A 55 2.55 12.96 -15.16
N VAL A 56 1.22 12.83 -15.10
CA VAL A 56 0.50 11.69 -14.55
C VAL A 56 -0.37 11.09 -15.65
N ALA A 57 -0.40 9.76 -15.72
CA ALA A 57 -1.21 9.01 -16.67
C ALA A 57 -2.07 7.97 -15.95
N LEU A 58 -3.20 7.63 -16.56
CA LEU A 58 -4.03 6.51 -16.12
C LEU A 58 -3.51 5.24 -16.79
N ILE A 59 -3.18 4.25 -15.96
CA ILE A 59 -2.68 2.94 -16.38
C ILE A 59 -3.79 1.92 -16.18
N GLU A 60 -4.06 1.14 -17.20
CA GLU A 60 -5.09 0.10 -17.23
C GLU A 60 -4.44 -1.26 -17.49
N ASN A 61 -4.83 -2.25 -16.68
CA ASN A 61 -4.45 -3.64 -16.88
C ASN A 61 -5.64 -4.53 -16.55
N ASN A 62 -6.24 -5.18 -17.55
CA ASN A 62 -7.48 -5.94 -17.44
C ASN A 62 -8.62 -5.08 -16.88
N GLU A 63 -9.17 -5.44 -15.71
CA GLU A 63 -10.25 -4.71 -15.04
C GLU A 63 -9.73 -3.81 -13.90
N GLU A 64 -8.42 -3.60 -13.79
CA GLU A 64 -7.80 -2.75 -12.78
C GLU A 64 -7.22 -1.49 -13.38
N ILE A 65 -7.35 -0.38 -12.66
CA ILE A 65 -6.85 0.94 -13.03
C ILE A 65 -6.05 1.57 -11.91
N THR A 66 -5.04 2.34 -12.25
CA THR A 66 -4.24 3.13 -11.30
C THR A 66 -3.72 4.40 -11.96
N LEU A 67 -3.31 5.36 -11.15
CA LEU A 67 -2.52 6.50 -11.61
C LEU A 67 -1.03 6.16 -11.51
N GLY A 68 -0.28 6.55 -12.52
CA GLY A 68 1.17 6.44 -12.56
C GLY A 68 1.80 7.67 -13.19
N THR A 69 3.12 7.70 -13.27
CA THR A 69 3.85 8.72 -14.02
C THR A 69 3.72 8.49 -15.52
N ALA A 70 3.64 9.56 -16.29
CA ALA A 70 3.56 9.47 -17.74
C ALA A 70 4.80 8.76 -18.30
N PRO A 71 4.63 7.84 -19.28
CA PRO A 71 5.76 7.07 -19.86
C PRO A 71 6.87 7.94 -20.43
N GLU A 72 6.54 9.11 -20.94
CA GLU A 72 7.47 10.08 -21.50
C GLU A 72 8.47 10.61 -20.47
N LEU A 73 8.14 10.49 -19.18
CA LEU A 73 9.00 10.91 -18.07
C LEU A 73 9.82 9.75 -17.46
N SER A 74 9.83 8.57 -18.09
CA SER A 74 10.49 7.38 -17.56
C SER A 74 11.96 7.63 -17.18
N ALA A 75 12.74 8.29 -18.02
CA ALA A 75 14.13 8.60 -17.75
C ALA A 75 14.32 9.48 -16.50
N LEU A 76 13.48 10.51 -16.33
CA LEU A 76 13.50 11.36 -15.15
C LEU A 76 13.16 10.57 -13.89
N ILE A 77 12.14 9.71 -13.98
CA ILE A 77 11.71 8.88 -12.85
C ILE A 77 12.76 7.84 -12.47
N GLU A 78 13.42 7.23 -13.46
CA GLU A 78 14.54 6.30 -13.22
C GLU A 78 15.70 6.98 -12.49
N ASP A 79 16.07 8.19 -12.87
CA ASP A 79 17.15 8.93 -12.21
C ASP A 79 16.76 9.31 -10.77
N LEU A 80 15.53 9.76 -10.53
CA LEU A 80 15.03 10.00 -9.18
C LEU A 80 15.00 8.71 -8.33
N GLN A 81 14.64 7.56 -8.93
CA GLN A 81 14.68 6.28 -8.24
C GLN A 81 16.11 5.87 -7.87
N LYS A 82 17.09 6.06 -8.77
CA LYS A 82 18.51 5.81 -8.46
C LYS A 82 19.01 6.67 -7.31
N GLU A 83 18.64 7.95 -7.28
CA GLU A 83 18.98 8.84 -6.17
C GLU A 83 18.35 8.35 -4.85
N GLU A 84 17.06 7.96 -4.86
CA GLU A 84 16.38 7.43 -3.68
C GLU A 84 17.00 6.11 -3.19
N LEU A 85 17.42 5.22 -4.11
CA LEU A 85 18.11 3.97 -3.77
C LEU A 85 19.44 4.22 -3.03
N ASN A 86 20.13 5.31 -3.34
CA ASN A 86 21.41 5.67 -2.73
C ASN A 86 21.28 6.41 -1.38
N LYS A 87 20.09 6.86 -1.00
CA LYS A 87 19.86 7.51 0.28
C LYS A 87 19.72 6.50 1.43
N ASP A 88 20.16 6.90 2.62
CA ASP A 88 19.90 6.14 3.84
C ASP A 88 18.39 5.96 4.08
N LEU A 89 18.03 4.84 4.69
CA LEU A 89 16.65 4.60 5.08
C LEU A 89 16.22 5.60 6.16
N SER A 90 15.10 6.26 5.96
CA SER A 90 14.51 7.12 7.00
C SER A 90 14.11 6.28 8.22
N LYS A 91 13.98 6.93 9.38
CA LYS A 91 13.49 6.28 10.60
C LYS A 91 12.17 5.53 10.37
N ALA A 92 11.22 6.18 9.67
CA ALA A 92 9.95 5.56 9.30
C ALA A 92 10.12 4.31 8.42
N SER A 93 11.10 4.31 7.51
CA SER A 93 11.41 3.15 6.68
C SER A 93 12.03 2.03 7.49
N LEU A 94 12.94 2.34 8.43
CA LEU A 94 13.54 1.35 9.31
C LEU A 94 12.51 0.71 10.23
N GLU A 95 11.62 1.48 10.85
CA GLU A 95 10.53 0.97 11.67
C GLU A 95 9.61 0.03 10.89
N THR A 96 9.19 0.44 9.68
CA THR A 96 8.34 -0.39 8.82
C THR A 96 9.04 -1.67 8.39
N LEU A 97 10.31 -1.56 8.01
CA LEU A 97 11.12 -2.71 7.59
C LEU A 97 11.32 -3.71 8.74
N SER A 98 11.56 -3.23 9.97
CA SER A 98 11.66 -4.07 11.16
C SER A 98 10.38 -4.87 11.41
N ILE A 99 9.20 -4.23 11.31
CA ILE A 99 7.92 -4.94 11.45
C ILE A 99 7.82 -6.05 10.41
N ILE A 100 8.16 -5.77 9.14
CA ILE A 100 8.08 -6.76 8.05
C ILE A 100 9.06 -7.91 8.27
N LEU A 101 10.28 -7.62 8.71
CA LEU A 101 11.31 -8.62 9.00
C LEU A 101 10.86 -9.59 10.10
N TYR A 102 10.43 -9.06 11.23
CA TYR A 102 10.09 -9.88 12.40
C TYR A 102 8.73 -10.57 12.26
N LYS A 103 7.78 -10.02 11.48
CA LYS A 103 6.48 -10.66 11.21
C LYS A 103 6.52 -11.64 10.04
N ASN A 104 7.49 -11.52 9.14
CA ASN A 104 7.68 -12.38 7.96
C ASN A 104 6.39 -12.68 7.17
N GLY A 105 5.60 -11.65 6.97
CA GLY A 105 4.32 -11.76 6.26
C GLY A 105 3.24 -10.98 7.00
N VAL A 106 3.09 -9.71 6.65
CA VAL A 106 2.21 -8.75 7.33
C VAL A 106 1.46 -7.90 6.31
N SER A 107 0.18 -7.66 6.55
CA SER A 107 -0.63 -6.79 5.69
C SER A 107 -0.35 -5.31 5.96
N ARG A 108 -0.67 -4.44 4.99
CA ARG A 108 -0.58 -2.99 5.21
C ARG A 108 -1.41 -2.53 6.40
N ALA A 109 -2.62 -3.06 6.56
CA ALA A 109 -3.50 -2.67 7.65
C ALA A 109 -2.89 -2.98 9.03
N GLU A 110 -2.23 -4.12 9.16
CA GLU A 110 -1.50 -4.48 10.39
C GLU A 110 -0.28 -3.59 10.61
N ILE A 111 0.47 -3.24 9.56
CA ILE A 111 1.60 -2.31 9.67
C ILE A 111 1.10 -0.92 10.10
N ASP A 112 0.06 -0.39 9.44
CA ASP A 112 -0.54 0.90 9.76
C ASP A 112 -1.03 0.92 11.21
N TYR A 113 -1.63 -0.19 11.66
CA TYR A 113 -2.10 -0.37 13.02
C TYR A 113 -0.95 -0.35 14.05
N ILE A 114 0.10 -1.15 13.85
CA ILE A 114 1.27 -1.22 14.75
C ILE A 114 1.99 0.14 14.81
N ARG A 115 2.06 0.86 13.68
CA ARG A 115 2.75 2.15 13.60
C ARG A 115 1.90 3.35 14.02
N GLY A 116 0.58 3.19 14.09
CA GLY A 116 -0.35 4.29 14.35
C GLY A 116 -0.45 5.32 13.21
N VAL A 117 0.13 5.07 12.05
CA VAL A 117 0.16 5.97 10.89
C VAL A 117 0.07 5.22 9.57
N ASN A 118 -0.37 5.91 8.50
CA ASN A 118 -0.43 5.32 7.16
C ASN A 118 0.97 5.04 6.61
N SER A 119 1.25 3.79 6.27
CA SER A 119 2.56 3.31 5.80
C SER A 119 2.63 3.12 4.28
N SER A 120 1.61 3.52 3.51
CA SER A 120 1.55 3.28 2.06
C SER A 120 2.75 3.85 1.31
N PHE A 121 3.16 5.08 1.62
CA PHE A 121 4.33 5.71 1.01
C PHE A 121 5.62 4.97 1.36
N THR A 122 5.80 4.63 2.64
CA THR A 122 6.98 3.90 3.12
C THR A 122 7.09 2.51 2.51
N LEU A 123 5.97 1.78 2.43
CA LEU A 123 5.92 0.46 1.80
C LEU A 123 6.27 0.53 0.31
N ARG A 124 5.75 1.54 -0.40
CA ARG A 124 6.11 1.76 -1.80
C ARG A 124 7.61 2.03 -1.95
N ALA A 125 8.17 2.90 -1.12
CA ALA A 125 9.60 3.22 -1.15
C ALA A 125 10.47 1.98 -0.87
N LEU A 126 10.10 1.15 0.11
CA LEU A 126 10.81 -0.10 0.42
C LEU A 126 10.69 -1.13 -0.72
N SER A 127 9.51 -1.22 -1.37
CA SER A 127 9.32 -2.12 -2.53
C SER A 127 10.11 -1.67 -3.75
N VAL A 128 10.15 -0.38 -4.05
CA VAL A 128 10.95 0.19 -5.15
C VAL A 128 12.45 -0.08 -4.93
N ARG A 129 12.89 -0.05 -3.68
CA ARG A 129 14.28 -0.38 -3.29
C ARG A 129 14.58 -1.88 -3.29
N GLY A 130 13.60 -2.73 -3.61
CA GLY A 130 13.77 -4.19 -3.59
C GLY A 130 13.96 -4.78 -2.20
N LEU A 131 13.67 -4.06 -1.13
CA LEU A 131 13.85 -4.53 0.25
C LEU A 131 12.70 -5.38 0.73
N VAL A 132 11.50 -5.18 0.17
CA VAL A 132 10.30 -5.94 0.52
C VAL A 132 9.56 -6.39 -0.73
N GLU A 133 8.97 -7.57 -0.65
CA GLU A 133 8.11 -8.15 -1.67
C GLU A 133 6.64 -8.04 -1.26
N LYS A 134 5.79 -7.71 -2.24
CA LYS A 134 4.33 -7.72 -2.08
C LYS A 134 3.78 -8.97 -2.74
N THR A 135 3.16 -9.84 -1.95
CA THR A 135 2.56 -11.09 -2.43
C THR A 135 1.09 -11.17 -2.01
N THR A 136 0.32 -12.01 -2.70
CA THR A 136 -1.07 -12.29 -2.29
C THR A 136 -1.07 -13.20 -1.07
N ASP A 137 -1.98 -12.97 -0.13
CA ASP A 137 -2.16 -13.84 1.03
C ASP A 137 -2.65 -15.23 0.58
N ALA A 138 -1.99 -16.28 1.05
CA ALA A 138 -2.35 -17.67 0.70
C ALA A 138 -3.75 -18.08 1.21
N LYS A 139 -4.30 -17.38 2.23
CA LYS A 139 -5.61 -17.65 2.83
C LYS A 139 -6.73 -16.78 2.26
N ASP A 140 -6.40 -15.59 1.80
CA ASP A 140 -7.36 -14.65 1.20
C ASP A 140 -6.73 -13.94 0.00
N ASN A 141 -6.99 -14.43 -1.20
CA ASN A 141 -6.47 -13.88 -2.45
C ASN A 141 -6.81 -12.40 -2.71
N ARG A 142 -7.68 -11.79 -1.89
CA ARG A 142 -8.02 -10.37 -1.97
C ARG A 142 -7.10 -9.49 -1.11
N LYS A 143 -6.24 -10.12 -0.27
CA LYS A 143 -5.31 -9.41 0.61
C LYS A 143 -3.90 -9.54 0.09
N TYR A 144 -3.15 -8.45 0.22
CA TYR A 144 -1.72 -8.44 -0.02
C TYR A 144 -0.98 -8.45 1.31
N ILE A 145 0.11 -9.20 1.34
CA ILE A 145 1.07 -9.24 2.45
C ILE A 145 2.44 -8.80 1.96
N TYR A 146 3.21 -8.20 2.86
CA TYR A 146 4.58 -7.77 2.63
C TYR A 146 5.53 -8.70 3.37
N LYS A 147 6.59 -9.12 2.70
CA LYS A 147 7.66 -9.98 3.22
C LYS A 147 9.01 -9.35 2.93
N PRO A 148 10.07 -9.66 3.71
CA PRO A 148 11.41 -9.30 3.34
C PRO A 148 11.79 -9.97 2.01
N SER A 149 12.53 -9.27 1.16
CA SER A 149 13.08 -9.83 -0.07
C SER A 149 14.28 -10.73 0.23
N PHE A 150 14.62 -11.60 -0.72
CA PHE A 150 15.85 -12.39 -0.64
C PHE A 150 17.10 -11.52 -0.66
N GLU A 151 17.08 -10.43 -1.40
CA GLU A 151 18.15 -9.45 -1.48
C GLU A 151 18.41 -8.81 -0.12
N LEU A 152 17.36 -8.47 0.63
CA LEU A 152 17.48 -7.93 1.97
C LEU A 152 18.12 -8.94 2.93
N LEU A 153 17.65 -10.19 2.94
CA LEU A 153 18.22 -11.26 3.80
C LEU A 153 19.69 -11.50 3.45
N SER A 154 20.02 -11.54 2.15
CA SER A 154 21.39 -11.68 1.68
C SER A 154 22.27 -10.51 2.10
N PHE A 155 21.76 -9.27 2.00
CA PHE A 155 22.47 -8.06 2.46
C PHE A 155 22.73 -8.09 3.98
N MET A 156 21.78 -8.59 4.76
CA MET A 156 21.92 -8.75 6.22
C MET A 156 22.81 -9.94 6.62
N GLY A 157 23.20 -10.80 5.67
CA GLY A 157 24.05 -11.96 5.92
C GLY A 157 23.34 -13.10 6.67
N VAL A 158 21.99 -13.15 6.61
CA VAL A 158 21.18 -14.21 7.23
C VAL A 158 20.55 -15.11 6.15
N LYS A 159 20.32 -16.37 6.47
CA LYS A 159 19.71 -17.34 5.54
C LYS A 159 18.18 -17.35 5.67
N SER A 160 17.67 -16.93 6.81
CA SER A 160 16.24 -16.83 7.09
C SER A 160 15.99 -15.78 8.17
N VAL A 161 14.74 -15.36 8.35
CA VAL A 161 14.35 -14.36 9.34
C VAL A 161 14.52 -14.86 10.79
N GLU A 162 14.48 -16.17 10.99
CA GLU A 162 14.66 -16.82 12.30
C GLU A 162 16.08 -16.66 12.83
N GLU A 163 17.05 -16.35 11.95
CA GLU A 163 18.44 -16.05 12.34
C GLU A 163 18.64 -14.60 12.83
N LEU A 164 17.59 -13.76 12.75
CA LEU A 164 17.64 -12.39 13.25
C LEU A 164 17.79 -12.39 14.78
N PRO A 165 18.52 -11.42 15.34
CA PRO A 165 18.68 -11.27 16.79
C PRO A 165 17.31 -11.21 17.49
N ASP A 166 17.16 -11.98 18.56
CA ASP A 166 15.97 -11.99 19.42
C ASP A 166 14.64 -12.22 18.67
N TYR A 167 14.68 -12.91 17.50
CA TYR A 167 13.55 -13.05 16.59
C TYR A 167 12.25 -13.48 17.30
N ALA A 168 12.31 -14.56 18.10
CA ALA A 168 11.14 -15.08 18.77
C ALA A 168 10.58 -14.12 19.83
N GLU A 169 11.44 -13.44 20.58
CA GLU A 169 11.04 -12.49 21.61
C GLU A 169 10.42 -11.23 21.01
N VAL A 170 11.06 -10.66 19.99
CA VAL A 170 10.58 -9.46 19.30
C VAL A 170 9.28 -9.74 18.57
N ASN A 171 9.15 -10.89 17.88
CA ASN A 171 7.93 -11.28 17.21
C ASN A 171 6.76 -11.40 18.20
N ASN A 172 6.97 -12.09 19.34
CA ASN A 172 5.97 -12.19 20.39
C ASN A 172 5.60 -10.82 20.99
N SER A 173 6.57 -9.94 21.18
CA SER A 173 6.32 -8.58 21.70
C SER A 173 5.46 -7.75 20.74
N ILE A 174 5.69 -7.85 19.43
CA ILE A 174 4.87 -7.20 18.42
C ILE A 174 3.44 -7.75 18.46
N ASP A 175 3.25 -9.08 18.59
CA ASP A 175 1.91 -9.70 18.66
C ASP A 175 1.14 -9.29 19.91
N VAL A 176 1.81 -9.20 21.06
CA VAL A 176 1.19 -8.72 22.30
C VAL A 176 0.78 -7.25 22.18
N ALA A 177 1.67 -6.40 21.66
CA ALA A 177 1.36 -4.99 21.45
C ALA A 177 0.16 -4.80 20.48
N ALA A 178 0.12 -5.56 19.39
CA ALA A 178 -0.99 -5.54 18.44
C ALA A 178 -2.33 -5.96 19.09
N LYS A 179 -2.33 -7.01 19.92
CA LYS A 179 -3.55 -7.46 20.62
C LYS A 179 -4.05 -6.44 21.64
N ASN A 180 -3.16 -5.86 22.43
CA ASN A 180 -3.53 -4.86 23.43
C ASN A 180 -4.18 -3.64 22.78
N LEU A 181 -3.61 -3.15 21.67
CA LEU A 181 -4.19 -2.05 20.90
C LEU A 181 -5.56 -2.40 20.31
N GLU A 182 -5.78 -3.65 19.83
CA GLU A 182 -7.10 -4.10 19.38
C GLU A 182 -8.16 -4.11 20.49
N GLU A 183 -7.76 -4.46 21.69
CA GLU A 183 -8.63 -4.48 22.85
C GLU A 183 -9.00 -3.05 23.27
N GLU A 184 -8.03 -2.14 23.33
CA GLU A 184 -8.24 -0.72 23.63
C GLU A 184 -9.22 -0.07 22.64
N LEU A 185 -9.02 -0.27 21.34
CA LEU A 185 -9.94 0.27 20.32
C LEU A 185 -11.35 -0.31 20.39
N LYS A 186 -11.50 -1.58 20.80
CA LYS A 186 -12.82 -2.18 21.00
C LYS A 186 -13.53 -1.60 22.23
N GLU A 187 -12.80 -1.24 23.27
CA GLU A 187 -13.34 -0.60 24.47
C GLU A 187 -13.73 0.86 24.20
N GLU A 188 -12.90 1.64 23.50
CA GLU A 188 -13.22 3.01 23.09
C GLU A 188 -14.47 3.07 22.23
N ASN A 189 -14.58 2.22 21.22
CA ASN A 189 -15.77 2.13 20.35
C ASN A 189 -17.07 1.67 21.08
N LYS A 190 -16.95 0.99 22.22
CA LYS A 190 -18.10 0.67 23.07
C LYS A 190 -18.56 1.86 23.91
N ASN A 191 -17.62 2.68 24.38
CA ASN A 191 -17.89 3.86 25.21
C ASN A 191 -18.45 5.05 24.42
N GLU A 192 -18.19 5.14 23.11
CA GLU A 192 -18.77 6.17 22.23
C GLU A 192 -20.22 5.87 21.79
N LYS A 193 -20.75 4.69 22.07
CA LYS A 193 -22.13 4.28 21.72
C LYS A 193 -23.14 4.48 22.84
N TYR A 194 -22.77 5.11 23.94
CA TYR A 194 -23.62 5.52 25.06
C TYR A 194 -23.50 7.04 25.24
#